data_f7648c0cc335f9ceb4948b23f09d311e
#
_entry.id   f7648c0cc335f9ceb4948b23f09d311e
#
_cell.length_a   1.000
_cell.length_b   1.000
_cell.length_c   1.000
_cell.angle_alpha   90.00
_cell.angle_beta   90.00
_cell.angle_gamma   90.00
#
_symmetry.space_group_name_H-M   'P 1'
#
loop_
_entity.id
_entity.type
_entity.pdbx_description
1 polymer ?
#
loop_
_entity_poly.entity_id
_entity_poly.type
_entity_poly.pdbx_seq_one_letter_code
_entity_poly.pdbx_strand_id
1 'polypeptide(L)'
;MDLDVLNMFVIAGGTLAIPILAFVASFLLWPAALIRIYYWYWRRALGMQVRYVSYDDYQFCYSYRGRPGYRPSILMLHGFSAHKDMWLSIVKFLPKNLHLVCVDMPGHEGTTRSDLDDYSISGQAKRIHQFVECIRLNRRPFHLVGTSMGGNVAGVYAAQYPEDVCSLTLICPAGLPSTTESKFVKQLRELQESRCIDRIPLIPSTPEEMADMLKLCSYVRFKVPQQILQGLVDVRIPHNDFYRKLFLEIVDEKSRHSLHENMSKIKAPTQIIWGKQDQVLDVSGASMLASAIPDCHVYILENCGHSVVVERPRKTANLILEFLALVHSSDNNKKQA
;
A
#
# COMPACT_ATOMS: atom_id res chain seq x y z
N MET A 1 -0.06 -13.13 -58.80
CA MET A 1 0.49 -12.50 -57.57
C MET A 1 1.93 -12.98 -57.48
N ASP A 2 2.88 -12.08 -57.54
CA ASP A 2 4.30 -12.45 -57.53
C ASP A 2 4.67 -13.21 -56.24
N LEU A 3 5.52 -14.25 -56.38
CA LEU A 3 5.95 -15.09 -55.28
C LEU A 3 6.55 -14.26 -54.15
N ASP A 4 7.24 -13.17 -54.52
CA ASP A 4 7.85 -12.22 -53.60
C ASP A 4 6.83 -11.43 -52.80
N VAL A 5 5.72 -11.04 -53.38
CA VAL A 5 4.60 -10.36 -52.72
C VAL A 5 3.91 -11.32 -51.73
N LEU A 6 3.73 -12.58 -52.14
CA LEU A 6 3.14 -13.60 -51.22
C LEU A 6 4.04 -13.86 -50.03
N ASN A 7 5.36 -14.02 -50.25
CA ASN A 7 6.33 -14.20 -49.18
C ASN A 7 6.37 -12.99 -48.24
N MET A 8 6.27 -11.77 -48.77
CA MET A 8 6.21 -10.56 -47.97
C MET A 8 4.97 -10.52 -47.07
N PHE A 9 3.79 -10.94 -47.57
CA PHE A 9 2.60 -11.04 -46.73
C PHE A 9 2.69 -12.14 -45.70
N VAL A 10 3.31 -13.28 -45.98
CA VAL A 10 3.54 -14.39 -45.04
C VAL A 10 4.51 -13.95 -43.94
N ILE A 11 5.60 -13.28 -44.28
CA ILE A 11 6.57 -12.77 -43.31
C ILE A 11 5.95 -11.68 -42.45
N ALA A 12 5.24 -10.70 -43.06
CA ALA A 12 4.57 -9.63 -42.32
C ALA A 12 3.46 -10.18 -41.42
N GLY A 13 2.66 -11.10 -41.93
CA GLY A 13 1.59 -11.78 -41.17
C GLY A 13 2.16 -12.60 -40.02
N GLY A 14 3.22 -13.38 -40.24
CA GLY A 14 3.91 -14.14 -39.21
C GLY A 14 4.54 -13.24 -38.15
N THR A 15 5.16 -12.14 -38.56
CA THR A 15 5.77 -11.16 -37.63
C THR A 15 4.74 -10.53 -36.69
N LEU A 16 3.50 -10.34 -37.15
CA LEU A 16 2.41 -9.82 -36.30
C LEU A 16 1.70 -10.95 -35.54
N ALA A 17 1.50 -12.11 -36.15
CA ALA A 17 0.77 -13.21 -35.51
C ALA A 17 1.53 -13.84 -34.33
N ILE A 18 2.85 -14.01 -34.44
CA ILE A 18 3.66 -14.63 -33.40
C ILE A 18 3.57 -13.89 -32.05
N PRO A 19 3.81 -12.56 -31.97
CA PRO A 19 3.67 -11.84 -30.68
C PRO A 19 2.26 -11.81 -30.15
N ILE A 20 1.25 -11.78 -31.02
CA ILE A 20 -0.16 -11.86 -30.60
C ILE A 20 -0.47 -13.23 -30.00
N LEU A 21 -0.07 -14.31 -30.65
CA LEU A 21 -0.25 -15.68 -30.15
C LEU A 21 0.55 -15.91 -28.86
N ALA A 22 1.77 -15.40 -28.78
CA ALA A 22 2.57 -15.46 -27.55
C ALA A 22 1.92 -14.69 -26.41
N PHE A 23 1.34 -13.52 -26.66
CA PHE A 23 0.58 -12.77 -25.67
C PHE A 23 -0.67 -13.54 -25.20
N VAL A 24 -1.46 -14.08 -26.15
CA VAL A 24 -2.66 -14.87 -25.83
C VAL A 24 -2.28 -16.12 -25.04
N ALA A 25 -1.23 -16.84 -25.46
CA ALA A 25 -0.74 -18.01 -24.72
C ALA A 25 -0.27 -17.64 -23.31
N SER A 26 0.50 -16.56 -23.16
CA SER A 26 0.93 -16.06 -21.85
C SER A 26 -0.26 -15.66 -20.98
N PHE A 27 -1.25 -14.98 -21.55
CA PHE A 27 -2.47 -14.59 -20.85
C PHE A 27 -3.26 -15.80 -20.33
N LEU A 28 -3.31 -16.88 -21.12
CA LEU A 28 -4.06 -18.08 -20.78
C LEU A 28 -3.26 -19.03 -19.84
N LEU A 29 -1.96 -19.18 -20.08
CA LEU A 29 -1.13 -20.19 -19.39
C LEU A 29 -0.35 -19.65 -18.19
N TRP A 30 0.03 -18.36 -18.22
CA TRP A 30 0.86 -17.74 -17.18
C TRP A 30 0.35 -16.33 -16.79
N PRO A 31 -0.85 -16.22 -16.26
CA PRO A 31 -1.45 -14.91 -15.93
C PRO A 31 -0.61 -14.14 -14.87
N ALA A 32 0.06 -14.84 -13.95
CA ALA A 32 0.98 -14.23 -12.99
C ALA A 32 2.15 -13.48 -13.66
N ALA A 33 2.66 -13.97 -14.79
CA ALA A 33 3.71 -13.30 -15.54
C ALA A 33 3.27 -11.93 -16.06
N LEU A 34 2.01 -11.82 -16.52
CA LEU A 34 1.44 -10.55 -16.98
C LEU A 34 1.33 -9.52 -15.85
N ILE A 35 0.94 -9.96 -14.65
CA ILE A 35 0.91 -9.10 -13.46
C ILE A 35 2.31 -8.57 -13.14
N ARG A 36 3.34 -9.43 -13.18
CA ARG A 36 4.74 -9.05 -12.94
C ARG A 36 5.26 -8.10 -14.02
N ILE A 37 4.95 -8.35 -15.30
CA ILE A 37 5.31 -7.49 -16.44
C ILE A 37 4.63 -6.13 -16.30
N TYR A 38 3.35 -6.07 -15.92
CA TYR A 38 2.62 -4.84 -15.67
C TYR A 38 3.34 -3.95 -14.64
N TYR A 39 3.68 -4.50 -13.46
CA TYR A 39 4.40 -3.74 -12.44
C TYR A 39 5.82 -3.35 -12.88
N TRP A 40 6.55 -4.26 -13.56
CA TRP A 40 7.86 -3.95 -14.12
C TRP A 40 7.80 -2.78 -15.11
N TYR A 41 6.84 -2.80 -16.04
CA TYR A 41 6.63 -1.72 -17.00
C TYR A 41 6.36 -0.38 -16.32
N TRP A 42 5.41 -0.34 -15.38
CA TRP A 42 5.06 0.89 -14.70
C TRP A 42 6.19 1.43 -13.81
N ARG A 43 6.94 0.57 -13.13
CA ARG A 43 8.15 1.03 -12.41
C ARG A 43 9.12 1.74 -13.35
N ARG A 44 9.41 1.12 -14.52
CA ARG A 44 10.30 1.72 -15.52
C ARG A 44 9.75 3.04 -16.06
N ALA A 45 8.49 3.06 -16.48
CA ALA A 45 7.82 4.23 -17.04
C ALA A 45 7.78 5.42 -16.06
N LEU A 46 7.64 5.13 -14.76
CA LEU A 46 7.58 6.14 -13.70
C LEU A 46 8.96 6.48 -13.09
N GLY A 47 10.03 5.86 -13.58
CA GLY A 47 11.40 6.10 -13.10
C GLY A 47 11.69 5.54 -11.71
N MET A 48 10.88 4.59 -11.22
CA MET A 48 11.09 3.92 -9.95
C MET A 48 12.18 2.85 -10.08
N GLN A 49 13.17 2.89 -9.19
CA GLN A 49 14.28 1.93 -9.11
C GLN A 49 14.11 1.04 -7.89
N VAL A 50 14.22 -0.26 -8.07
CA VAL A 50 14.21 -1.23 -6.96
C VAL A 50 15.60 -1.38 -6.39
N ARG A 51 15.69 -1.39 -5.05
CA ARG A 51 16.92 -1.58 -4.29
C ARG A 51 16.68 -2.49 -3.10
N TYR A 52 17.76 -3.03 -2.60
CA TYR A 52 17.82 -3.80 -1.36
C TYR A 52 18.82 -3.15 -0.41
N VAL A 53 18.49 -3.17 0.88
CA VAL A 53 19.39 -2.72 1.94
C VAL A 53 19.25 -3.68 3.12
N SER A 54 20.34 -3.97 3.81
CA SER A 54 20.34 -4.88 4.96
C SER A 54 20.65 -4.15 6.24
N TYR A 55 19.96 -4.54 7.30
CA TYR A 55 20.26 -4.24 8.68
C TYR A 55 20.57 -5.58 9.35
N ASP A 56 21.83 -5.82 9.67
CA ASP A 56 22.32 -7.15 10.05
C ASP A 56 21.88 -8.20 9.02
N ASP A 57 21.25 -9.28 9.45
CA ASP A 57 20.75 -10.36 8.60
C ASP A 57 19.37 -10.08 8.00
N TYR A 58 18.80 -8.89 8.23
CA TYR A 58 17.47 -8.54 7.75
C TYR A 58 17.54 -7.64 6.52
N GLN A 59 17.04 -8.11 5.38
CA GLN A 59 17.04 -7.39 4.11
C GLN A 59 15.69 -6.72 3.85
N PHE A 60 15.72 -5.44 3.52
CA PHE A 60 14.55 -4.67 3.05
C PHE A 60 14.60 -4.49 1.54
N CYS A 61 13.45 -4.72 0.88
CA CYS A 61 13.23 -4.38 -0.51
C CYS A 61 12.43 -3.08 -0.60
N TYR A 62 12.88 -2.15 -1.42
CA TYR A 62 12.18 -0.89 -1.64
C TYR A 62 12.34 -0.39 -3.05
N SER A 63 11.44 0.46 -3.50
CA SER A 63 11.59 1.23 -4.73
C SER A 63 11.64 2.71 -4.41
N TYR A 64 12.44 3.44 -5.18
CA TYR A 64 12.57 4.87 -4.98
C TYR A 64 12.70 5.62 -6.30
N ARG A 65 12.42 6.92 -6.25
CA ARG A 65 12.59 7.88 -7.35
C ARG A 65 13.02 9.23 -6.79
N GLY A 66 13.77 9.97 -7.58
CA GLY A 66 14.27 11.30 -7.20
C GLY A 66 15.49 11.22 -6.28
N ARG A 67 15.86 12.37 -5.72
CA ARG A 67 16.96 12.51 -4.75
C ARG A 67 16.50 13.38 -3.58
N PRO A 68 17.01 13.13 -2.36
CA PRO A 68 16.79 14.04 -1.24
C PRO A 68 17.20 15.46 -1.63
N GLY A 69 16.34 16.42 -1.37
CA GLY A 69 16.53 17.80 -1.76
C GLY A 69 15.98 18.77 -0.73
N TYR A 70 15.57 19.96 -1.17
CA TYR A 70 14.98 20.99 -0.31
C TYR A 70 13.63 20.57 0.27
N ARG A 71 12.81 19.87 -0.54
CA ARG A 71 11.51 19.34 -0.11
C ARG A 71 11.72 18.07 0.72
N PRO A 72 10.89 17.78 1.73
CA PRO A 72 10.93 16.52 2.46
C PRO A 72 10.81 15.32 1.52
N SER A 73 11.53 14.26 1.84
CA SER A 73 11.33 12.95 1.24
C SER A 73 9.98 12.39 1.66
N ILE A 74 9.40 11.51 0.85
CA ILE A 74 8.14 10.85 1.16
C ILE A 74 8.41 9.35 1.30
N LEU A 75 8.11 8.78 2.47
CA LEU A 75 8.12 7.34 2.73
C LEU A 75 6.69 6.81 2.72
N MET A 76 6.45 5.73 1.96
CA MET A 76 5.13 5.14 1.78
C MET A 76 5.09 3.70 2.27
N LEU A 77 4.17 3.40 3.20
CA LEU A 77 3.94 2.10 3.83
C LEU A 77 2.62 1.50 3.34
N HIS A 78 2.70 0.35 2.68
CA HIS A 78 1.53 -0.33 2.12
C HIS A 78 0.71 -1.08 3.17
N GLY A 79 -0.51 -1.49 2.79
CA GLY A 79 -1.43 -2.25 3.63
C GLY A 79 -1.11 -3.73 3.71
N PHE A 80 -1.90 -4.44 4.53
CA PHE A 80 -1.82 -5.89 4.71
C PHE A 80 -1.87 -6.63 3.37
N SER A 81 -1.01 -7.62 3.20
CA SER A 81 -0.91 -8.49 2.02
C SER A 81 -0.74 -7.77 0.67
N ALA A 82 -0.36 -6.49 0.69
CA ALA A 82 0.00 -5.70 -0.49
C ALA A 82 1.53 -5.69 -0.67
N HIS A 83 2.03 -4.78 -1.49
CA HIS A 83 3.46 -4.60 -1.75
C HIS A 83 3.74 -3.15 -2.20
N LYS A 84 5.03 -2.74 -2.23
CA LYS A 84 5.46 -1.38 -2.58
C LYS A 84 4.90 -0.84 -3.90
N ASP A 85 4.65 -1.72 -4.89
CA ASP A 85 4.20 -1.30 -6.21
C ASP A 85 2.71 -0.89 -6.27
N MET A 86 1.93 -1.11 -5.20
CA MET A 86 0.58 -0.55 -5.11
C MET A 86 0.58 0.98 -5.21
N TRP A 87 1.67 1.61 -4.79
CA TRP A 87 1.84 3.06 -4.82
C TRP A 87 2.04 3.65 -6.21
N LEU A 88 2.36 2.81 -7.22
CA LEU A 88 2.48 3.26 -8.62
C LEU A 88 1.20 3.91 -9.14
N SER A 89 0.05 3.54 -8.59
CA SER A 89 -1.26 4.13 -8.90
C SER A 89 -1.28 5.65 -8.65
N ILE A 90 -0.64 6.13 -7.58
CA ILE A 90 -0.57 7.56 -7.25
C ILE A 90 0.74 8.20 -7.70
N VAL A 91 1.85 7.45 -7.76
CA VAL A 91 3.17 7.95 -8.16
C VAL A 91 3.14 8.61 -9.54
N LYS A 92 2.29 8.13 -10.45
CA LYS A 92 2.11 8.73 -11.80
C LYS A 92 1.56 10.17 -11.77
N PHE A 93 0.93 10.57 -10.66
CA PHE A 93 0.38 11.92 -10.48
C PHE A 93 1.25 12.81 -9.59
N LEU A 94 2.32 12.26 -9.01
CA LEU A 94 3.27 13.02 -8.20
C LEU A 94 4.40 13.60 -9.08
N PRO A 95 4.88 14.82 -8.82
CA PRO A 95 5.99 15.42 -9.54
C PRO A 95 7.24 14.52 -9.59
N LYS A 96 7.90 14.47 -10.75
CA LYS A 96 9.06 13.58 -10.98
C LYS A 96 10.28 13.94 -10.11
N ASN A 97 10.38 15.18 -9.67
CA ASN A 97 11.49 15.70 -8.87
C ASN A 97 11.34 15.45 -7.36
N LEU A 98 10.22 14.86 -6.91
CA LEU A 98 10.06 14.45 -5.52
C LEU A 98 10.87 13.20 -5.21
N HIS A 99 11.55 13.18 -4.05
CA HIS A 99 12.16 11.98 -3.53
C HIS A 99 11.10 11.12 -2.87
N LEU A 100 10.78 10.00 -3.53
CA LEU A 100 9.78 9.03 -3.09
C LEU A 100 10.46 7.71 -2.74
N VAL A 101 10.07 7.10 -1.62
CA VAL A 101 10.52 5.78 -1.17
C VAL A 101 9.28 4.96 -0.84
N CYS A 102 9.14 3.80 -1.47
CA CYS A 102 8.08 2.83 -1.21
C CYS A 102 8.76 1.53 -0.77
N VAL A 103 8.52 1.09 0.45
CA VAL A 103 9.14 -0.12 1.02
C VAL A 103 8.16 -1.29 1.01
N ASP A 104 8.63 -2.50 0.76
CA ASP A 104 7.89 -3.70 1.09
C ASP A 104 7.94 -3.89 2.61
N MET A 105 6.78 -3.88 3.25
CA MET A 105 6.65 -4.01 4.70
C MET A 105 7.29 -5.31 5.21
N PRO A 106 7.67 -5.41 6.49
CA PRO A 106 8.26 -6.61 7.05
C PRO A 106 7.52 -7.89 6.66
N GLY A 107 8.26 -8.90 6.16
CA GLY A 107 7.72 -10.16 5.69
C GLY A 107 6.98 -10.13 4.33
N HIS A 108 6.82 -8.98 3.69
CA HIS A 108 6.14 -8.87 2.40
C HIS A 108 7.14 -8.88 1.24
N GLU A 109 6.75 -9.52 0.14
CA GLU A 109 7.46 -9.56 -1.15
C GLU A 109 8.97 -9.75 -1.03
N GLY A 110 9.77 -8.74 -1.36
CA GLY A 110 11.23 -8.82 -1.34
C GLY A 110 11.90 -8.50 -0.01
N THR A 111 11.15 -8.12 1.02
CA THR A 111 11.65 -7.91 2.39
C THR A 111 11.70 -9.23 3.15
N THR A 112 12.75 -9.43 3.96
CA THR A 112 12.97 -10.65 4.72
C THR A 112 11.73 -11.08 5.49
N ARG A 113 11.49 -12.39 5.45
CA ARG A 113 10.48 -13.09 6.23
C ARG A 113 11.17 -14.09 7.14
N SER A 114 10.92 -13.97 8.44
CA SER A 114 11.47 -14.87 9.46
C SER A 114 10.37 -15.27 10.44
N ASP A 115 10.30 -16.52 10.80
CA ASP A 115 9.37 -16.98 11.84
C ASP A 115 9.77 -16.51 13.25
N LEU A 116 10.97 -15.96 13.40
CA LEU A 116 11.47 -15.41 14.67
C LEU A 116 11.23 -13.89 14.81
N ASP A 117 10.65 -13.26 13.79
CA ASP A 117 10.44 -11.81 13.78
C ASP A 117 9.15 -11.44 14.52
N ASP A 118 9.14 -10.23 15.09
CA ASP A 118 7.94 -9.64 15.72
C ASP A 118 7.15 -8.87 14.67
N TYR A 119 6.05 -9.45 14.21
CA TYR A 119 5.14 -8.82 13.24
C TYR A 119 4.00 -8.04 13.90
N SER A 120 4.00 -7.86 15.20
CA SER A 120 3.12 -6.89 15.86
C SER A 120 3.29 -5.50 15.23
N ILE A 121 2.32 -4.62 15.39
CA ILE A 121 2.42 -3.25 14.84
C ILE A 121 3.66 -2.52 15.38
N SER A 122 3.98 -2.70 16.67
CA SER A 122 5.17 -2.11 17.28
C SER A 122 6.46 -2.72 16.70
N GLY A 123 6.51 -4.03 16.50
CA GLY A 123 7.64 -4.71 15.86
C GLY A 123 7.86 -4.23 14.43
N GLN A 124 6.78 -4.11 13.65
CA GLN A 124 6.86 -3.55 12.30
C GLN A 124 7.34 -2.09 12.30
N ALA A 125 6.85 -1.23 13.22
CA ALA A 125 7.32 0.15 13.34
C ALA A 125 8.83 0.22 13.63
N LYS A 126 9.33 -0.65 14.52
CA LYS A 126 10.76 -0.79 14.82
C LYS A 126 11.57 -1.21 13.59
N ARG A 127 11.07 -2.19 12.79
CA ARG A 127 11.73 -2.62 11.56
C ARG A 127 11.77 -1.49 10.51
N ILE A 128 10.68 -0.72 10.38
CA ILE A 128 10.66 0.46 9.50
C ILE A 128 11.66 1.52 9.97
N HIS A 129 11.83 1.72 11.28
CA HIS A 129 12.87 2.63 11.78
C HIS A 129 14.28 2.16 11.41
N GLN A 130 14.60 0.88 11.57
CA GLN A 130 15.87 0.30 11.11
C GLN A 130 16.08 0.50 9.59
N PHE A 131 15.03 0.31 8.78
CA PHE A 131 15.08 0.62 7.35
C PHE A 131 15.41 2.09 7.09
N VAL A 132 14.73 3.01 7.77
CA VAL A 132 14.93 4.46 7.66
C VAL A 132 16.39 4.84 8.00
N GLU A 133 16.97 4.25 9.06
CA GLU A 133 18.37 4.44 9.42
C GLU A 133 19.32 3.91 8.34
N CYS A 134 19.08 2.70 7.82
CA CYS A 134 19.92 2.09 6.77
C CYS A 134 20.02 2.96 5.51
N ILE A 135 18.91 3.53 5.06
CA ILE A 135 18.91 4.42 3.89
C ILE A 135 19.18 5.89 4.26
N ARG A 136 19.41 6.16 5.55
CA ARG A 136 19.69 7.49 6.09
C ARG A 136 18.63 8.52 5.75
N LEU A 137 17.36 8.08 5.73
CA LEU A 137 16.25 8.95 5.39
C LEU A 137 16.00 10.00 6.48
N ASN A 138 16.24 9.65 7.75
CA ASN A 138 16.08 10.48 8.94
C ASN A 138 17.19 11.53 9.16
N ARG A 139 18.11 11.70 8.20
CA ARG A 139 19.01 12.88 8.23
C ARG A 139 18.26 14.21 8.20
N ARG A 140 17.06 14.20 7.70
CA ARG A 140 16.07 15.28 7.73
C ARG A 140 14.69 14.69 7.95
N PRO A 141 13.82 15.35 8.72
CA PRO A 141 12.46 14.88 8.88
C PRO A 141 11.79 14.70 7.52
N PHE A 142 11.04 13.59 7.36
CA PHE A 142 10.38 13.22 6.12
C PHE A 142 8.86 13.18 6.28
N HIS A 143 8.14 13.21 5.17
CA HIS A 143 6.71 12.97 5.13
C HIS A 143 6.43 11.46 5.11
N LEU A 144 5.64 10.98 6.08
CA LEU A 144 5.28 9.57 6.20
C LEU A 144 3.84 9.36 5.71
N VAL A 145 3.65 8.40 4.81
CA VAL A 145 2.34 8.02 4.26
C VAL A 145 2.10 6.55 4.56
N GLY A 146 0.97 6.22 5.15
CA GLY A 146 0.60 4.82 5.39
C GLY A 146 -0.87 4.55 5.07
N THR A 147 -1.16 3.36 4.51
CA THR A 147 -2.54 2.93 4.23
C THR A 147 -2.88 1.65 4.99
N SER A 148 -4.09 1.56 5.56
CA SER A 148 -4.60 0.37 6.25
C SER A 148 -3.66 -0.09 7.38
N MET A 149 -3.13 -1.31 7.36
CA MET A 149 -2.08 -1.79 8.26
C MET A 149 -0.86 -0.85 8.25
N GLY A 150 -0.38 -0.45 7.06
CA GLY A 150 0.72 0.52 6.95
C GLY A 150 0.39 1.89 7.54
N GLY A 151 -0.89 2.27 7.59
CA GLY A 151 -1.38 3.46 8.28
C GLY A 151 -1.28 3.32 9.82
N ASN A 152 -1.62 2.15 10.36
CA ASN A 152 -1.42 1.84 11.78
C ASN A 152 0.07 1.93 12.14
N VAL A 153 0.92 1.25 11.38
CA VAL A 153 2.38 1.30 11.57
C VAL A 153 2.91 2.72 11.45
N ALA A 154 2.45 3.51 10.47
CA ALA A 154 2.88 4.90 10.27
C ALA A 154 2.50 5.80 11.46
N GLY A 155 1.30 5.65 12.00
CA GLY A 155 0.86 6.40 13.18
C GLY A 155 1.64 6.04 14.44
N VAL A 156 1.88 4.74 14.68
CA VAL A 156 2.72 4.27 15.80
C VAL A 156 4.17 4.74 15.62
N TYR A 157 4.70 4.67 14.41
CA TYR A 157 6.03 5.20 14.08
C TYR A 157 6.14 6.70 14.42
N ALA A 158 5.18 7.51 13.94
CA ALA A 158 5.19 8.96 14.20
C ALA A 158 5.08 9.31 15.70
N ALA A 159 4.41 8.47 16.48
CA ALA A 159 4.34 8.62 17.94
C ALA A 159 5.66 8.24 18.65
N GLN A 160 6.35 7.21 18.16
CA GLN A 160 7.59 6.69 18.75
C GLN A 160 8.85 7.46 18.32
N TYR A 161 8.86 7.95 17.06
CA TYR A 161 9.99 8.64 16.44
C TYR A 161 9.57 10.02 15.91
N PRO A 162 9.09 10.92 16.78
CA PRO A 162 8.51 12.20 16.36
C PRO A 162 9.51 13.13 15.63
N GLU A 163 10.81 12.98 15.87
CA GLU A 163 11.84 13.79 15.21
C GLU A 163 12.09 13.38 13.74
N ASP A 164 11.71 12.16 13.36
CA ASP A 164 11.87 11.66 12.00
C ASP A 164 10.76 12.16 11.07
N VAL A 165 9.60 12.56 11.61
CA VAL A 165 8.38 12.81 10.82
C VAL A 165 8.02 14.29 10.86
N CYS A 166 8.18 14.99 9.73
CA CYS A 166 7.73 16.38 9.59
C CYS A 166 6.23 16.51 9.34
N SER A 167 5.60 15.50 8.75
CA SER A 167 4.16 15.43 8.54
C SER A 167 3.72 14.00 8.23
N LEU A 168 2.46 13.68 8.48
CA LEU A 168 1.90 12.34 8.40
C LEU A 168 0.63 12.31 7.53
N THR A 169 0.52 11.35 6.63
CA THR A 169 -0.75 11.06 5.92
C THR A 169 -1.21 9.63 6.24
N LEU A 170 -2.38 9.52 6.82
CA LEU A 170 -3.04 8.25 7.15
C LEU A 170 -4.20 8.02 6.18
N ILE A 171 -4.14 6.92 5.43
CA ILE A 171 -5.18 6.55 4.46
C ILE A 171 -5.92 5.31 4.98
N CYS A 172 -7.18 5.46 5.37
CA CYS A 172 -7.98 4.38 5.95
C CYS A 172 -7.19 3.53 6.96
N PRO A 173 -6.54 4.13 7.98
CA PRO A 173 -5.64 3.40 8.87
C PRO A 173 -6.38 2.36 9.72
N ALA A 174 -5.75 1.20 9.94
CA ALA A 174 -6.17 0.24 10.94
C ALA A 174 -5.73 0.67 12.36
N GLY A 175 -6.05 -0.12 13.36
CA GLY A 175 -5.57 0.09 14.73
C GLY A 175 -6.45 1.00 15.58
N LEU A 176 -7.70 1.19 15.19
CA LEU A 176 -8.72 1.97 15.90
C LEU A 176 -9.90 1.08 16.30
N PRO A 177 -10.51 1.30 17.47
CA PRO A 177 -11.79 0.68 17.78
C PRO A 177 -12.87 1.20 16.83
N SER A 178 -13.81 0.35 16.46
CA SER A 178 -14.93 0.72 15.59
C SER A 178 -16.17 0.97 16.42
N THR A 179 -16.90 2.05 16.11
CA THR A 179 -18.21 2.34 16.73
C THR A 179 -19.33 1.52 16.09
N THR A 180 -19.13 1.12 14.81
CA THR A 180 -20.03 0.26 14.07
C THR A 180 -19.25 -0.89 13.45
N GLU A 181 -19.85 -2.08 13.46
CA GLU A 181 -19.21 -3.26 12.91
C GLU A 181 -19.20 -3.19 11.38
N SER A 182 -18.01 -3.09 10.79
CA SER A 182 -17.86 -3.12 9.32
C SER A 182 -18.25 -4.49 8.76
N LYS A 183 -18.53 -4.54 7.45
CA LYS A 183 -18.84 -5.80 6.77
C LYS A 183 -17.71 -6.83 6.95
N PHE A 184 -16.47 -6.39 6.89
CA PHE A 184 -15.30 -7.25 7.08
C PHE A 184 -15.24 -7.82 8.51
N VAL A 185 -15.42 -6.98 9.53
CA VAL A 185 -15.39 -7.40 10.93
C VAL A 185 -16.52 -8.41 11.21
N LYS A 186 -17.70 -8.16 10.64
CA LYS A 186 -18.82 -9.10 10.72
C LYS A 186 -18.49 -10.46 10.11
N GLN A 187 -17.90 -10.46 8.91
CA GLN A 187 -17.46 -11.70 8.26
C GLN A 187 -16.38 -12.44 9.08
N LEU A 188 -15.44 -11.72 9.68
CA LEU A 188 -14.43 -12.33 10.55
C LEU A 188 -15.03 -13.00 11.77
N ARG A 189 -16.01 -12.37 12.42
CA ARG A 189 -16.72 -12.95 13.56
C ARG A 189 -17.43 -14.24 13.15
N GLU A 190 -18.18 -14.22 12.03
CA GLU A 190 -18.88 -15.40 11.50
C GLU A 190 -17.91 -16.55 11.22
N LEU A 191 -16.69 -16.26 10.70
CA LEU A 191 -15.63 -17.25 10.48
C LEU A 191 -15.06 -17.81 11.79
N GLN A 192 -14.90 -16.99 12.80
CA GLN A 192 -14.45 -17.43 14.13
C GLN A 192 -15.50 -18.34 14.79
N GLU A 193 -16.77 -17.99 14.73
CA GLU A 193 -17.89 -18.80 15.25
C GLU A 193 -17.99 -20.16 14.54
N SER A 194 -17.79 -20.18 13.22
CA SER A 194 -17.80 -21.42 12.42
C SER A 194 -16.49 -22.22 12.45
N ARG A 195 -15.46 -21.74 13.17
CA ARG A 195 -14.09 -22.33 13.21
C ARG A 195 -13.42 -22.44 11.83
N CYS A 196 -13.83 -21.64 10.86
CA CYS A 196 -13.30 -21.63 9.49
C CYS A 196 -12.27 -20.48 9.29
N ILE A 197 -11.30 -20.36 10.17
CA ILE A 197 -10.30 -19.26 10.18
C ILE A 197 -9.44 -19.23 8.90
N ASP A 198 -9.42 -20.31 8.13
CA ASP A 198 -8.65 -20.41 6.89
C ASP A 198 -9.16 -19.52 5.74
N ARG A 199 -10.40 -19.00 5.84
CA ARG A 199 -11.06 -18.22 4.79
C ARG A 199 -11.13 -16.72 5.09
N ILE A 200 -10.00 -16.14 5.50
CA ILE A 200 -9.94 -14.68 5.75
C ILE A 200 -10.21 -13.93 4.43
N PRO A 201 -11.21 -13.01 4.36
CA PRO A 201 -11.60 -12.35 3.11
C PRO A 201 -10.50 -11.56 2.41
N LEU A 202 -9.44 -11.16 3.13
CA LEU A 202 -8.29 -10.45 2.59
C LEU A 202 -7.16 -11.39 2.12
N ILE A 203 -7.33 -12.72 2.21
CA ILE A 203 -6.35 -13.72 1.80
C ILE A 203 -6.99 -14.70 0.79
N PRO A 204 -7.31 -14.22 -0.42
CA PRO A 204 -7.96 -15.05 -1.43
C PRO A 204 -7.02 -16.14 -1.94
N SER A 205 -7.59 -17.33 -2.17
CA SER A 205 -6.92 -18.51 -2.73
C SER A 205 -7.54 -18.96 -4.06
N THR A 206 -8.67 -18.37 -4.44
CA THR A 206 -9.33 -18.61 -5.73
C THR A 206 -9.69 -17.30 -6.44
N PRO A 207 -9.92 -17.30 -7.75
CA PRO A 207 -10.37 -16.13 -8.49
C PRO A 207 -11.70 -15.55 -7.97
N GLU A 208 -12.61 -16.39 -7.49
CA GLU A 208 -13.90 -16.00 -6.92
C GLU A 208 -13.68 -15.24 -5.60
N GLU A 209 -12.84 -15.78 -4.71
CA GLU A 209 -12.45 -15.12 -3.46
C GLU A 209 -11.70 -13.81 -3.74
N MET A 210 -10.87 -13.76 -4.79
CA MET A 210 -10.20 -12.53 -5.24
C MET A 210 -11.22 -11.49 -5.70
N ALA A 211 -12.22 -11.89 -6.48
CA ALA A 211 -13.29 -10.99 -6.92
C ALA A 211 -14.08 -10.45 -5.72
N ASP A 212 -14.36 -11.28 -4.72
CA ASP A 212 -15.07 -10.88 -3.51
C ASP A 212 -14.23 -9.96 -2.61
N MET A 213 -12.91 -10.20 -2.50
CA MET A 213 -11.99 -9.29 -1.84
C MET A 213 -11.96 -7.91 -2.52
N LEU A 214 -11.90 -7.88 -3.86
CA LEU A 214 -11.95 -6.61 -4.61
C LEU A 214 -13.27 -5.87 -4.39
N LYS A 215 -14.41 -6.57 -4.33
CA LYS A 215 -15.72 -5.99 -4.00
C LYS A 215 -15.78 -5.47 -2.56
N LEU A 216 -15.16 -6.17 -1.61
CA LEU A 216 -15.09 -5.77 -0.22
C LEU A 216 -14.26 -4.49 -0.05
N CYS A 217 -13.11 -4.43 -0.72
CA CYS A 217 -12.16 -3.33 -0.60
C CYS A 217 -12.51 -2.09 -1.44
N SER A 218 -13.39 -2.21 -2.44
CA SER A 218 -13.69 -1.12 -3.37
C SER A 218 -15.18 -0.82 -3.46
N TYR A 219 -15.52 0.46 -3.53
CA TYR A 219 -16.86 0.93 -3.88
C TYR A 219 -17.13 0.77 -5.37
N VAL A 220 -16.16 1.13 -6.20
CA VAL A 220 -16.22 0.99 -7.65
C VAL A 220 -16.23 -0.49 -8.03
N ARG A 221 -17.23 -0.90 -8.85
CA ARG A 221 -17.37 -2.28 -9.30
C ARG A 221 -16.56 -2.50 -10.57
N PHE A 222 -15.37 -3.05 -10.42
CA PHE A 222 -14.51 -3.44 -11.54
C PHE A 222 -14.97 -4.78 -12.10
N LYS A 223 -15.18 -4.84 -13.42
CA LYS A 223 -15.30 -6.11 -14.15
C LYS A 223 -13.89 -6.57 -14.50
N VAL A 224 -13.33 -7.45 -13.67
CA VAL A 224 -11.98 -7.99 -13.87
C VAL A 224 -12.10 -9.34 -14.58
N PRO A 225 -11.43 -9.55 -15.72
CA PRO A 225 -11.41 -10.84 -16.40
C PRO A 225 -10.90 -11.96 -15.50
N GLN A 226 -11.46 -13.16 -15.65
CA GLN A 226 -11.12 -14.34 -14.85
C GLN A 226 -9.60 -14.62 -14.84
N GLN A 227 -8.93 -14.48 -15.98
CA GLN A 227 -7.49 -14.69 -16.11
C GLN A 227 -6.66 -13.66 -15.32
N ILE A 228 -7.13 -12.42 -15.21
CA ILE A 228 -6.47 -11.42 -14.37
C ILE A 228 -6.68 -11.74 -12.89
N LEU A 229 -7.88 -12.16 -12.50
CA LEU A 229 -8.16 -12.64 -11.13
C LEU A 229 -7.26 -13.83 -10.79
N GLN A 230 -7.13 -14.79 -11.70
CA GLN A 230 -6.22 -15.94 -11.53
C GLN A 230 -4.77 -15.46 -11.35
N GLY A 231 -4.29 -14.55 -12.19
CA GLY A 231 -2.94 -13.99 -12.06
C GLY A 231 -2.68 -13.28 -10.72
N LEU A 232 -3.69 -12.56 -10.21
CA LEU A 232 -3.62 -11.92 -8.89
C LEU A 232 -3.58 -12.95 -7.76
N VAL A 233 -4.31 -14.05 -7.89
CA VAL A 233 -4.25 -15.17 -6.96
C VAL A 233 -2.89 -15.85 -7.01
N ASP A 234 -2.41 -16.20 -8.21
CA ASP A 234 -1.16 -16.93 -8.40
C ASP A 234 0.06 -16.22 -7.78
N VAL A 235 0.10 -14.89 -7.85
CA VAL A 235 1.19 -14.13 -7.23
C VAL A 235 1.08 -14.09 -5.69
N ARG A 236 -0.10 -14.36 -5.11
CA ARG A 236 -0.35 -14.28 -3.66
C ARG A 236 -0.25 -15.63 -2.95
N ILE A 237 -0.66 -16.71 -3.61
CA ILE A 237 -0.70 -18.06 -3.04
C ILE A 237 0.59 -18.44 -2.30
N PRO A 238 1.80 -18.19 -2.84
CA PRO A 238 3.05 -18.55 -2.14
C PRO A 238 3.25 -17.82 -0.80
N HIS A 239 2.47 -16.79 -0.54
CA HIS A 239 2.56 -15.95 0.65
C HIS A 239 1.39 -16.13 1.62
N ASN A 240 0.31 -16.83 1.22
CA ASN A 240 -0.94 -16.87 1.97
C ASN A 240 -0.79 -17.47 3.38
N ASP A 241 0.05 -18.51 3.56
CA ASP A 241 0.29 -19.09 4.89
C ASP A 241 0.96 -18.11 5.84
N PHE A 242 1.92 -17.34 5.33
CA PHE A 242 2.52 -16.25 6.10
C PHE A 242 1.50 -15.15 6.40
N TYR A 243 0.69 -14.75 5.42
CA TYR A 243 -0.31 -13.71 5.62
C TYR A 243 -1.38 -14.12 6.64
N ARG A 244 -1.72 -15.41 6.77
CA ARG A 244 -2.60 -15.88 7.86
C ARG A 244 -1.96 -15.68 9.22
N LYS A 245 -0.68 -16.07 9.39
CA LYS A 245 0.06 -15.86 10.64
C LYS A 245 0.15 -14.36 10.97
N LEU A 246 0.59 -13.55 10.01
CA LEU A 246 0.67 -12.10 10.17
C LEU A 246 -0.69 -11.49 10.53
N PHE A 247 -1.77 -11.92 9.88
CA PHE A 247 -3.11 -11.41 10.17
C PHE A 247 -3.48 -11.65 11.64
N LEU A 248 -3.21 -12.83 12.18
CA LEU A 248 -3.47 -13.15 13.58
C LEU A 248 -2.68 -12.24 14.52
N GLU A 249 -1.43 -11.91 14.22
CA GLU A 249 -0.62 -11.00 15.03
C GLU A 249 -1.12 -9.56 15.01
N ILE A 250 -1.58 -9.06 13.86
CA ILE A 250 -2.06 -7.67 13.77
C ILE A 250 -3.48 -7.47 14.33
N VAL A 251 -4.28 -8.53 14.45
CA VAL A 251 -5.62 -8.48 15.09
C VAL A 251 -5.59 -8.93 16.54
N ASP A 252 -4.46 -9.42 17.03
CA ASP A 252 -4.25 -9.78 18.43
C ASP A 252 -4.49 -8.57 19.35
N GLU A 253 -4.80 -8.85 20.60
CA GLU A 253 -5.10 -7.83 21.61
C GLU A 253 -4.00 -6.77 21.75
N LYS A 254 -2.74 -7.15 21.58
CA LYS A 254 -1.59 -6.24 21.66
C LYS A 254 -1.43 -5.31 20.46
N SER A 255 -2.02 -5.65 19.32
CA SER A 255 -1.83 -4.92 18.05
C SER A 255 -3.08 -4.21 17.54
N ARG A 256 -4.26 -4.79 17.77
CA ARG A 256 -5.52 -4.35 17.15
C ARG A 256 -5.93 -2.90 17.42
N HIS A 257 -5.44 -2.30 18.51
CA HIS A 257 -5.73 -0.91 18.91
C HIS A 257 -4.48 -0.04 19.02
N SER A 258 -3.36 -0.46 18.42
CA SER A 258 -2.07 0.22 18.56
C SER A 258 -2.10 1.69 18.13
N LEU A 259 -2.82 2.04 17.06
CA LEU A 259 -2.95 3.44 16.65
C LEU A 259 -3.75 4.24 17.68
N HIS A 260 -4.86 3.69 18.17
CA HIS A 260 -5.67 4.34 19.20
C HIS A 260 -4.87 4.67 20.47
N GLU A 261 -4.04 3.73 20.92
CA GLU A 261 -3.21 3.89 22.11
C GLU A 261 -2.06 4.91 21.94
N ASN A 262 -1.70 5.21 20.69
CA ASN A 262 -0.59 6.09 20.36
C ASN A 262 -0.99 7.41 19.70
N MET A 263 -2.21 7.56 19.22
CA MET A 263 -2.64 8.73 18.43
C MET A 263 -2.47 10.06 19.15
N SER A 264 -2.69 10.12 20.46
CA SER A 264 -2.49 11.34 21.27
C SER A 264 -1.03 11.77 21.42
N LYS A 265 -0.07 10.89 21.11
CA LYS A 265 1.37 11.15 21.14
C LYS A 265 1.89 11.67 19.78
N ILE A 266 1.07 11.64 18.72
CA ILE A 266 1.46 12.12 17.41
C ILE A 266 1.56 13.65 17.44
N LYS A 267 2.76 14.17 17.21
CA LYS A 267 3.07 15.61 17.20
C LYS A 267 3.06 16.21 15.80
N ALA A 268 3.31 15.39 14.79
CA ALA A 268 3.41 15.84 13.41
C ALA A 268 2.04 16.30 12.88
N PRO A 269 1.97 17.41 12.12
CA PRO A 269 0.79 17.75 11.35
C PRO A 269 0.30 16.54 10.56
N THR A 270 -0.99 16.22 10.68
CA THR A 270 -1.53 14.95 10.17
C THR A 270 -2.67 15.19 9.19
N GLN A 271 -2.63 14.49 8.06
CA GLN A 271 -3.72 14.39 7.10
C GLN A 271 -4.36 13.01 7.18
N ILE A 272 -5.68 12.96 7.21
CA ILE A 272 -6.46 11.73 7.17
C ILE A 272 -7.25 11.72 5.86
N ILE A 273 -7.15 10.64 5.09
CA ILE A 273 -7.93 10.43 3.86
C ILE A 273 -8.69 9.13 4.03
N TRP A 274 -10.03 9.16 3.89
CA TRP A 274 -10.84 7.96 4.09
C TRP A 274 -11.96 7.85 3.05
N GLY A 275 -12.22 6.65 2.56
CA GLY A 275 -13.37 6.36 1.72
C GLY A 275 -14.63 6.25 2.57
N LYS A 276 -15.67 6.99 2.24
CA LYS A 276 -16.94 7.00 2.99
C LYS A 276 -17.62 5.63 3.01
N GLN A 277 -17.47 4.86 1.95
CA GLN A 277 -18.07 3.53 1.80
C GLN A 277 -17.06 2.41 2.08
N ASP A 278 -16.10 2.65 2.96
CA ASP A 278 -15.16 1.62 3.40
C ASP A 278 -15.93 0.49 4.13
N GLN A 279 -15.82 -0.73 3.62
CA GLN A 279 -16.45 -1.93 4.17
C GLN A 279 -15.47 -2.78 4.99
N VAL A 280 -14.19 -2.39 5.03
CA VAL A 280 -13.12 -3.07 5.80
C VAL A 280 -12.96 -2.41 7.16
N LEU A 281 -12.75 -1.10 7.17
CA LEU A 281 -12.54 -0.30 8.37
C LEU A 281 -13.56 0.84 8.42
N ASP A 282 -14.22 1.01 9.56
CA ASP A 282 -15.28 1.99 9.71
C ASP A 282 -14.73 3.43 9.65
N VAL A 283 -15.39 4.27 8.85
CA VAL A 283 -15.00 5.66 8.61
C VAL A 283 -15.05 6.56 9.86
N SER A 284 -15.74 6.14 10.93
CA SER A 284 -15.77 6.86 12.20
C SER A 284 -14.39 7.00 12.84
N GLY A 285 -13.43 6.13 12.47
CA GLY A 285 -12.03 6.26 12.87
C GLY A 285 -11.41 7.59 12.48
N ALA A 286 -11.87 8.22 11.40
CA ALA A 286 -11.39 9.54 10.99
C ALA A 286 -11.70 10.63 12.02
N SER A 287 -12.91 10.64 12.55
CA SER A 287 -13.33 11.58 13.60
C SER A 287 -12.59 11.35 14.92
N MET A 288 -12.31 10.07 15.23
CA MET A 288 -11.55 9.69 16.43
C MET A 288 -10.12 10.24 16.36
N LEU A 289 -9.44 10.06 15.24
CA LEU A 289 -8.10 10.60 15.01
C LEU A 289 -8.09 12.14 15.04
N ALA A 290 -9.08 12.78 14.39
CA ALA A 290 -9.21 14.24 14.39
C ALA A 290 -9.40 14.84 15.78
N SER A 291 -10.06 14.11 16.67
CA SER A 291 -10.26 14.55 18.05
C SER A 291 -9.01 14.40 18.92
N ALA A 292 -8.11 13.49 18.57
CA ALA A 292 -6.92 13.14 19.36
C ALA A 292 -5.64 13.82 18.88
N ILE A 293 -5.53 14.14 17.58
CA ILE A 293 -4.34 14.75 16.97
C ILE A 293 -4.59 16.26 16.79
N PRO A 294 -3.81 17.13 17.44
CA PRO A 294 -4.10 18.57 17.49
C PRO A 294 -4.13 19.29 16.12
N ASP A 295 -3.19 18.96 15.23
CA ASP A 295 -3.08 19.53 13.88
C ASP A 295 -3.48 18.47 12.84
N CYS A 296 -4.77 18.33 12.63
CA CYS A 296 -5.34 17.25 11.84
C CYS A 296 -6.33 17.75 10.76
N HIS A 297 -6.05 17.35 9.52
CA HIS A 297 -6.87 17.64 8.33
C HIS A 297 -7.56 16.38 7.83
N VAL A 298 -8.91 16.36 7.78
CA VAL A 298 -9.69 15.19 7.40
C VAL A 298 -10.34 15.36 6.04
N TYR A 299 -10.20 14.36 5.19
CA TYR A 299 -10.81 14.28 3.86
C TYR A 299 -11.57 12.96 3.71
N ILE A 300 -12.89 13.04 3.72
CA ILE A 300 -13.77 11.89 3.45
C ILE A 300 -14.15 11.91 1.98
N LEU A 301 -13.82 10.83 1.27
CA LEU A 301 -14.06 10.71 -0.17
C LEU A 301 -15.35 9.95 -0.43
N GLU A 302 -16.32 10.64 -1.02
CA GLU A 302 -17.58 10.06 -1.46
C GLU A 302 -17.37 9.03 -2.59
N ASN A 303 -18.24 8.02 -2.62
CA ASN A 303 -18.20 6.94 -3.62
C ASN A 303 -16.81 6.27 -3.70
N CYS A 304 -16.21 6.01 -2.55
CA CYS A 304 -14.90 5.43 -2.39
C CYS A 304 -14.89 4.45 -1.22
N GLY A 305 -14.31 3.28 -1.43
CA GLY A 305 -14.14 2.23 -0.42
C GLY A 305 -12.79 2.30 0.29
N HIS A 306 -12.32 1.14 0.75
CA HIS A 306 -11.04 0.98 1.46
C HIS A 306 -9.82 1.21 0.55
N SER A 307 -9.92 0.84 -0.73
CA SER A 307 -8.82 0.94 -1.70
C SER A 307 -8.67 2.35 -2.28
N VAL A 308 -8.61 3.37 -1.43
CA VAL A 308 -8.56 4.81 -1.81
C VAL A 308 -7.49 5.10 -2.86
N VAL A 309 -6.29 4.55 -2.71
CA VAL A 309 -5.16 4.79 -3.64
C VAL A 309 -5.39 4.20 -5.04
N VAL A 310 -6.27 3.22 -5.14
CA VAL A 310 -6.65 2.58 -6.42
C VAL A 310 -7.89 3.23 -7.03
N GLU A 311 -8.89 3.53 -6.19
CA GLU A 311 -10.17 4.09 -6.65
C GLU A 311 -10.10 5.58 -6.97
N ARG A 312 -9.30 6.34 -6.22
CA ARG A 312 -9.16 7.81 -6.32
C ARG A 312 -7.69 8.26 -6.41
N PRO A 313 -6.86 7.67 -7.29
CA PRO A 313 -5.41 7.88 -7.27
C PRO A 313 -5.00 9.33 -7.51
N ARG A 314 -5.61 10.03 -8.48
CA ARG A 314 -5.32 11.45 -8.75
C ARG A 314 -5.72 12.34 -7.59
N LYS A 315 -6.92 12.12 -7.01
CA LYS A 315 -7.39 12.92 -5.87
C LYS A 315 -6.50 12.71 -4.66
N THR A 316 -6.10 11.46 -4.38
CA THR A 316 -5.18 11.13 -3.29
C THR A 316 -3.83 11.81 -3.47
N ALA A 317 -3.24 11.74 -4.65
CA ALA A 317 -1.98 12.41 -4.95
C ALA A 317 -2.08 13.94 -4.77
N ASN A 318 -3.16 14.55 -5.25
CA ASN A 318 -3.39 15.99 -5.10
C ASN A 318 -3.52 16.39 -3.63
N LEU A 319 -4.31 15.66 -2.84
CA LEU A 319 -4.47 15.92 -1.40
C LEU A 319 -3.13 15.83 -0.65
N ILE A 320 -2.28 14.86 -0.97
CA ILE A 320 -0.94 14.74 -0.40
C ILE A 320 -0.10 15.97 -0.78
N LEU A 321 -0.12 16.40 -2.04
CA LEU A 321 0.66 17.56 -2.51
C LEU A 321 0.18 18.87 -1.89
N GLU A 322 -1.12 19.09 -1.80
CA GLU A 322 -1.75 20.26 -1.16
C GLU A 322 -1.36 20.32 0.33
N PHE A 323 -1.41 19.18 1.03
CA PHE A 323 -1.01 19.10 2.43
C PHE A 323 0.48 19.38 2.64
N LEU A 324 1.36 18.81 1.81
CA LEU A 324 2.79 19.10 1.85
C LEU A 324 3.09 20.59 1.62
N ALA A 325 2.38 21.23 0.71
CA ALA A 325 2.51 22.67 0.47
C ALA A 325 2.07 23.50 1.68
N LEU A 326 0.98 23.11 2.33
CA LEU A 326 0.46 23.76 3.54
C LEU A 326 1.47 23.69 4.69
N VAL A 327 1.99 22.51 5.00
CA VAL A 327 2.98 22.30 6.08
C VAL A 327 4.25 23.11 5.82
N HIS A 328 4.75 23.11 4.57
CA HIS A 328 5.94 23.88 4.22
C HIS A 328 5.76 25.40 4.36
N SER A 329 4.59 25.93 4.02
CA SER A 329 4.32 27.37 4.18
C SER A 329 4.26 27.78 5.65
N SER A 330 3.71 26.94 6.50
CA SER A 330 3.63 27.16 7.95
C SER A 330 5.01 27.16 8.63
N ASP A 331 5.92 26.27 8.20
CA ASP A 331 7.28 26.20 8.75
C ASP A 331 8.13 27.41 8.35
N ASN A 332 7.96 27.95 7.14
CA ASN A 332 8.66 29.16 6.70
C ASN A 332 8.21 30.41 7.47
N ASN A 333 6.93 30.51 7.79
CA ASN A 333 6.40 31.62 8.60
C ASN A 333 6.89 31.55 10.05
N LYS A 334 7.02 30.36 10.65
CA LYS A 334 7.57 30.21 12.02
C LYS A 334 9.08 30.51 12.13
N LYS A 335 9.83 30.43 11.03
CA LYS A 335 11.28 30.77 11.00
C LYS A 335 11.54 32.23 10.74
N GLN A 336 10.54 33.02 10.35
CA GLN A 336 10.61 34.46 10.08
C GLN A 336 10.04 35.31 11.24
N ALA A 337 9.32 34.69 12.16
CA ALA A 337 8.80 35.30 13.40
C ALA A 337 9.74 35.00 14.58
#